data_cb82d7b021ef4f3e729d4041f19f8bf1
#
_entry.id   cb82d7b021ef4f3e729d4041f19f8bf1
#
_cell.length_a   1.000
_cell.length_b   1.000
_cell.length_c   1.000
_cell.angle_alpha   90.00
_cell.angle_beta   90.00
_cell.angle_gamma   90.00
#
_symmetry.space_group_name_H-M   'P 1'
#
loop_
_entity.id
_entity.type
_entity.pdbx_description
1 polymer ?
#
loop_
_entity_poly.entity_id
_entity_poly.type
_entity_poly.pdbx_seq_one_letter_code
_entity_poly.pdbx_strand_id
1 'polypeptide(L)'
;VAFSAAEVYALAEIIRRQRGGAAVVLGALSPRTRNAQVAMYEAGEVDYLVATDAIGMGLNLEIDHVVFTGLGKFDGVGPRPLTPAEVGQIAGRAGRHVRDGHFASTAELGPLDPGLVEAVQQHRFAPLARLFWRTDDPDFFPPLALLRSLHRQPPHPLPLRTRRPDDPQPL
;
A
#
# COMPACT_ATOMS: atom_id res chain seq x y z
N VAL A 1 -10.75 -0.91 -1.60
CA VAL A 1 -9.50 -0.14 -1.54
C VAL A 1 -9.51 0.87 -2.66
N ALA A 2 -9.24 2.14 -2.35
CA ALA A 2 -9.16 3.28 -3.28
C ALA A 2 -7.76 3.91 -3.22
N PHE A 3 -7.42 4.78 -4.17
CA PHE A 3 -6.04 5.27 -4.31
C PHE A 3 -5.91 6.79 -4.14
N SER A 4 -6.97 7.44 -3.66
CA SER A 4 -6.91 8.83 -3.20
C SER A 4 -7.71 9.01 -1.91
N ALA A 5 -7.35 10.01 -1.11
CA ALA A 5 -8.10 10.34 0.11
C ALA A 5 -9.54 10.77 -0.22
N ALA A 6 -9.74 11.49 -1.33
CA ALA A 6 -11.05 11.92 -1.76
C ALA A 6 -11.99 10.74 -2.08
N GLU A 7 -11.48 9.74 -2.81
CA GLU A 7 -12.24 8.50 -3.11
C GLU A 7 -12.56 7.72 -1.84
N VAL A 8 -11.60 7.59 -0.91
CA VAL A 8 -11.83 6.88 0.36
C VAL A 8 -12.96 7.55 1.14
N TYR A 9 -12.96 8.87 1.28
CA TYR A 9 -14.03 9.58 1.97
C TYR A 9 -15.38 9.50 1.24
N ALA A 10 -15.37 9.58 -0.09
CA ALA A 10 -16.60 9.43 -0.88
C ALA A 10 -17.22 8.03 -0.71
N LEU A 11 -16.41 6.98 -0.76
CA LEU A 11 -16.85 5.60 -0.53
C LEU A 11 -17.34 5.39 0.89
N ALA A 12 -16.62 5.90 1.89
CA ALA A 12 -17.03 5.81 3.28
C ALA A 12 -18.41 6.48 3.51
N GLU A 13 -18.65 7.62 2.87
CA GLU A 13 -19.94 8.31 2.94
C GLU A 13 -21.07 7.52 2.25
N ILE A 14 -20.81 6.89 1.10
CA ILE A 14 -21.77 6.01 0.43
C ILE A 14 -22.15 4.83 1.35
N ILE A 15 -21.15 4.17 1.92
CA ILE A 15 -21.35 3.06 2.85
C ILE A 15 -22.10 3.51 4.10
N ARG A 16 -21.76 4.67 4.65
CA ARG A 16 -22.45 5.24 5.81
C ARG A 16 -23.95 5.40 5.56
N ARG A 17 -24.32 5.88 4.37
CA ARG A 17 -25.74 6.07 3.99
C ARG A 17 -26.49 4.76 3.78
N GLN A 18 -25.81 3.73 3.30
CA GLN A 18 -26.45 2.48 2.87
C GLN A 18 -26.32 1.35 3.88
N ARG A 19 -25.25 1.34 4.70
CA ARG A 19 -24.83 0.20 5.52
C ARG A 19 -24.43 0.57 6.95
N GLY A 20 -24.69 1.79 7.40
CA GLY A 20 -24.45 2.20 8.78
C GLY A 20 -23.09 2.82 9.07
N GLY A 21 -22.05 2.53 8.28
CA GLY A 21 -20.73 3.14 8.44
C GLY A 21 -19.57 2.29 7.96
N ALA A 22 -18.39 2.92 7.96
CA ALA A 22 -17.13 2.26 7.63
C ALA A 22 -15.99 2.88 8.43
N ALA A 23 -15.04 2.07 8.83
CA ALA A 23 -13.75 2.54 9.31
C ALA A 23 -12.92 3.08 8.12
N VAL A 24 -12.10 4.10 8.37
CA VAL A 24 -11.28 4.74 7.34
C VAL A 24 -9.80 4.64 7.68
N VAL A 25 -9.01 4.12 6.75
CA VAL A 25 -7.56 3.98 6.89
C VAL A 25 -6.82 4.64 5.74
N LEU A 26 -6.09 5.71 6.06
CA LEU A 26 -5.28 6.48 5.13
C LEU A 26 -3.82 6.55 5.62
N GLY A 27 -2.88 6.61 4.70
CA GLY A 27 -1.46 6.82 5.01
C GLY A 27 -1.20 8.13 5.76
N ALA A 28 -1.98 9.17 5.47
CA ALA A 28 -1.88 10.50 6.10
C ALA A 28 -2.44 10.57 7.53
N LEU A 29 -3.19 9.57 7.99
CA LEU A 29 -3.70 9.54 9.37
C LEU A 29 -2.57 9.30 10.38
N SER A 30 -2.68 9.96 11.54
CA SER A 30 -1.79 9.67 12.65
C SER A 30 -1.90 8.19 13.06
N PRO A 31 -0.83 7.59 13.60
CA PRO A 31 -0.89 6.20 14.08
C PRO A 31 -2.02 5.97 15.08
N ARG A 32 -2.25 6.91 15.99
CA ARG A 32 -3.34 6.84 16.98
C ARG A 32 -4.72 6.78 16.32
N THR A 33 -4.99 7.67 15.35
CA THR A 33 -6.25 7.70 14.62
C THR A 33 -6.46 6.44 13.80
N ARG A 34 -5.39 5.98 13.13
CA ARG A 34 -5.43 4.75 12.33
C ARG A 34 -5.77 3.54 13.21
N ASN A 35 -5.10 3.39 14.36
CA ASN A 35 -5.36 2.29 15.29
C ASN A 35 -6.80 2.34 15.85
N ALA A 36 -7.34 3.53 16.12
CA ALA A 36 -8.73 3.67 16.55
C ALA A 36 -9.74 3.21 15.48
N GLN A 37 -9.49 3.54 14.21
CA GLN A 37 -10.33 3.08 13.09
C GLN A 37 -10.25 1.55 12.92
N VAL A 38 -9.06 0.98 13.07
CA VAL A 38 -8.86 -0.47 13.04
C VAL A 38 -9.60 -1.14 14.20
N ALA A 39 -9.45 -0.63 15.42
CA ALA A 39 -10.14 -1.18 16.59
C ALA A 39 -11.68 -1.15 16.45
N MET A 40 -12.22 -0.09 15.87
CA MET A 40 -13.67 0.04 15.59
C MET A 40 -14.15 -1.06 14.61
N TYR A 41 -13.36 -1.37 13.58
CA TYR A 41 -13.65 -2.46 12.66
C TYR A 41 -13.52 -3.83 13.33
N GLU A 42 -12.44 -4.07 14.08
CA GLU A 42 -12.20 -5.34 14.78
C GLU A 42 -13.23 -5.62 15.89
N ALA A 43 -13.75 -4.56 16.53
CA ALA A 43 -14.83 -4.67 17.51
C ALA A 43 -16.21 -4.96 16.88
N GLY A 44 -16.31 -4.97 15.54
CA GLY A 44 -17.57 -5.15 14.84
C GLY A 44 -18.54 -3.97 14.95
N GLU A 45 -18.06 -2.79 15.31
CA GLU A 45 -18.88 -1.56 15.33
C GLU A 45 -19.26 -1.14 13.92
N VAL A 46 -18.44 -1.50 12.94
CA VAL A 46 -18.69 -1.33 11.51
C VAL A 46 -18.23 -2.57 10.73
N ASP A 47 -19.01 -2.96 9.72
CA ASP A 47 -18.73 -4.14 8.88
C ASP A 47 -17.74 -3.84 7.74
N TYR A 48 -17.48 -2.58 7.47
CA TYR A 48 -16.69 -2.15 6.33
C TYR A 48 -15.49 -1.33 6.76
N LEU A 49 -14.39 -1.51 6.00
CA LEU A 49 -13.19 -0.71 6.11
C LEU A 49 -12.82 -0.15 4.73
N VAL A 50 -12.76 1.17 4.61
CA VAL A 50 -12.31 1.85 3.38
C VAL A 50 -10.89 2.36 3.59
N ALA A 51 -9.99 1.96 2.71
CA ALA A 51 -8.58 2.28 2.86
C ALA A 51 -7.90 2.63 1.54
N THR A 52 -6.76 3.30 1.64
CA THR A 52 -5.77 3.33 0.55
C THR A 52 -4.88 2.08 0.58
N ASP A 53 -3.89 2.02 -0.31
CA ASP A 53 -2.83 1.00 -0.30
C ASP A 53 -2.07 0.92 1.05
N ALA A 54 -2.20 1.92 1.92
CA ALA A 54 -1.71 1.89 3.30
C ALA A 54 -2.18 0.67 4.09
N ILE A 55 -3.31 0.04 3.71
CA ILE A 55 -3.78 -1.22 4.32
C ILE A 55 -2.80 -2.38 4.08
N GLY A 56 -2.06 -2.33 2.98
CA GLY A 56 -1.07 -3.36 2.63
C GLY A 56 0.10 -3.46 3.61
N MET A 57 0.37 -2.43 4.42
CA MET A 57 1.54 -2.36 5.29
C MET A 57 1.20 -1.95 6.73
N GLY A 58 1.84 -2.60 7.69
CA GLY A 58 1.86 -2.18 9.10
C GLY A 58 0.55 -2.33 9.87
N LEU A 59 -0.46 -2.99 9.31
CA LEU A 59 -1.71 -3.29 9.99
C LEU A 59 -1.91 -4.80 10.09
N ASN A 60 -2.31 -5.27 11.26
CA ASN A 60 -2.68 -6.65 11.49
C ASN A 60 -4.21 -6.72 11.57
N LEU A 61 -4.85 -7.01 10.43
CA LEU A 61 -6.31 -7.01 10.27
C LEU A 61 -6.78 -8.38 9.79
N GLU A 62 -7.93 -8.79 10.28
CA GLU A 62 -8.68 -9.93 9.74
C GLU A 62 -9.73 -9.41 8.76
N ILE A 63 -9.53 -9.69 7.48
CA ILE A 63 -10.40 -9.26 6.40
C ILE A 63 -10.73 -10.49 5.55
N ASP A 64 -12.00 -10.76 5.29
CA ASP A 64 -12.38 -11.87 4.42
C ASP A 64 -12.33 -11.47 2.93
N HIS A 65 -12.65 -10.21 2.63
CA HIS A 65 -12.77 -9.72 1.26
C HIS A 65 -12.04 -8.40 1.05
N VAL A 66 -11.21 -8.34 0.03
CA VAL A 66 -10.58 -7.10 -0.45
C VAL A 66 -11.19 -6.72 -1.80
N VAL A 67 -11.78 -5.54 -1.91
CA VAL A 67 -12.38 -5.04 -3.14
C VAL A 67 -11.63 -3.81 -3.64
N PHE A 68 -11.14 -3.88 -4.86
CA PHE A 68 -10.46 -2.77 -5.53
C PHE A 68 -11.49 -1.89 -6.25
N THR A 69 -11.39 -0.57 -6.06
CA THR A 69 -12.19 0.41 -6.80
C THR A 69 -11.41 1.04 -7.95
N GLY A 70 -10.11 0.76 -8.03
CA GLY A 70 -9.19 1.18 -9.07
C GLY A 70 -7.91 0.36 -9.01
N LEU A 71 -7.11 0.41 -10.06
CA LEU A 71 -5.81 -0.25 -10.16
C LEU A 71 -4.69 0.75 -10.52
N GLY A 72 -4.90 2.03 -10.23
CA GLY A 72 -3.92 3.07 -10.50
C GLY A 72 -3.64 3.90 -9.27
N LYS A 73 -2.41 4.35 -9.11
CA LYS A 73 -2.00 5.25 -8.03
C LYS A 73 -1.08 6.36 -8.53
N PHE A 74 -0.99 7.42 -7.76
CA PHE A 74 0.03 8.45 -7.94
C PHE A 74 1.27 8.07 -7.13
N ASP A 75 2.44 7.98 -7.77
CA ASP A 75 3.70 7.52 -7.16
C ASP A 75 4.62 8.66 -6.68
N GLY A 76 4.13 9.88 -6.69
CA GLY A 76 4.90 11.09 -6.38
C GLY A 76 5.44 11.82 -7.62
N VAL A 77 5.43 11.16 -8.77
CA VAL A 77 5.87 11.72 -10.07
C VAL A 77 4.70 11.79 -11.05
N GLY A 78 3.89 10.73 -11.11
CA GLY A 78 2.76 10.65 -12.03
C GLY A 78 1.78 9.53 -11.69
N PRO A 79 0.62 9.52 -12.38
CA PRO A 79 -0.30 8.40 -12.28
C PRO A 79 0.28 7.18 -12.99
N ARG A 80 0.19 6.02 -12.37
CA ARG A 80 0.60 4.75 -12.94
C ARG A 80 -0.26 3.58 -12.48
N PRO A 81 -0.31 2.48 -13.24
CA PRO A 81 -0.96 1.27 -12.77
C PRO A 81 -0.21 0.64 -11.59
N LEU A 82 -0.95 -0.09 -10.78
CA LEU A 82 -0.36 -0.97 -9.76
C LEU A 82 0.40 -2.11 -10.42
N THR A 83 1.53 -2.46 -9.84
CA THR A 83 2.24 -3.69 -10.21
C THR A 83 1.53 -4.92 -9.62
N PRO A 84 1.69 -6.12 -10.19
CA PRO A 84 1.16 -7.36 -9.59
C PRO A 84 1.60 -7.57 -8.14
N ALA A 85 2.82 -7.16 -7.78
CA ALA A 85 3.33 -7.24 -6.41
C ALA A 85 2.55 -6.32 -5.45
N GLU A 86 2.20 -5.10 -5.88
CA GLU A 86 1.39 -4.16 -5.08
C GLU A 86 -0.05 -4.67 -4.93
N VAL A 87 -0.64 -5.18 -6.00
CA VAL A 87 -1.96 -5.81 -5.93
C VAL A 87 -1.91 -7.02 -4.97
N GLY A 88 -0.88 -7.86 -5.08
CA GLY A 88 -0.67 -9.01 -4.19
C GLY A 88 -0.48 -8.62 -2.73
N GLN A 89 0.22 -7.52 -2.46
CA GLN A 89 0.42 -6.99 -1.11
C GLN A 89 -0.89 -6.53 -0.46
N ILE A 90 -1.78 -5.92 -1.25
CA ILE A 90 -3.10 -5.47 -0.80
C ILE A 90 -4.06 -6.67 -0.69
N ALA A 91 -4.15 -7.47 -1.74
CA ALA A 91 -5.01 -8.66 -1.80
C ALA A 91 -4.67 -9.68 -0.70
N GLY A 92 -3.38 -9.83 -0.37
CA GLY A 92 -2.89 -10.69 0.70
C GLY A 92 -3.30 -10.27 2.11
N ARG A 93 -4.11 -9.20 2.25
CA ARG A 93 -4.81 -8.89 3.49
C ARG A 93 -6.12 -9.64 3.63
N ALA A 94 -6.65 -10.20 2.55
CA ALA A 94 -7.80 -11.08 2.60
C ALA A 94 -7.38 -12.48 3.06
N GLY A 95 -8.12 -13.04 4.00
CA GLY A 95 -7.82 -14.32 4.61
C GLY A 95 -6.74 -14.26 5.69
N ARG A 96 -6.65 -15.31 6.49
CA ARG A 96 -5.64 -15.44 7.53
C ARG A 96 -5.38 -16.91 7.87
N HIS A 97 -4.10 -17.29 7.92
CA HIS A 97 -3.64 -18.63 8.26
C HIS A 97 -4.31 -19.73 7.41
N VAL A 98 -5.36 -20.36 7.97
CA VAL A 98 -6.10 -21.47 7.35
C VAL A 98 -7.41 -21.04 6.70
N ARG A 99 -7.74 -19.75 6.73
CA ARG A 99 -8.95 -19.21 6.11
C ARG A 99 -8.61 -18.56 4.78
N ASP A 100 -9.25 -19.02 3.71
CA ASP A 100 -9.12 -18.43 2.39
C ASP A 100 -9.73 -17.03 2.37
N GLY A 101 -9.02 -16.10 1.73
CA GLY A 101 -9.50 -14.75 1.48
C GLY A 101 -9.87 -14.56 0.03
N HIS A 102 -10.74 -13.60 -0.23
CA HIS A 102 -11.19 -13.26 -1.56
C HIS A 102 -10.77 -11.85 -1.94
N PHE A 103 -10.35 -11.65 -3.18
CA PHE A 103 -10.16 -10.30 -3.73
C PHE A 103 -10.93 -10.16 -5.04
N ALA A 104 -11.45 -8.96 -5.26
CA ALA A 104 -12.30 -8.63 -6.40
C ALA A 104 -12.17 -7.15 -6.77
N SER A 105 -12.85 -6.75 -7.82
CA SER A 105 -13.04 -5.37 -8.25
C SER A 105 -14.50 -4.96 -8.15
N THR A 106 -14.76 -3.65 -8.09
CA THR A 106 -16.12 -3.12 -8.20
C THR A 106 -16.65 -3.27 -9.63
N ALA A 107 -17.96 -3.18 -9.78
CA ALA A 107 -18.59 -3.26 -11.09
C ALA A 107 -18.13 -2.12 -12.03
N GLU A 108 -17.87 -0.93 -11.46
CA GLU A 108 -17.38 0.22 -12.23
C GLU A 108 -15.97 0.00 -12.78
N LEU A 109 -15.11 -0.70 -12.03
CA LEU A 109 -13.76 -1.04 -12.50
C LEU A 109 -13.81 -2.18 -13.54
N GLY A 110 -14.83 -3.00 -13.49
CA GLY A 110 -14.94 -4.20 -14.31
C GLY A 110 -14.06 -5.36 -13.78
N PRO A 111 -14.03 -6.49 -14.51
CA PRO A 111 -13.29 -7.67 -14.08
C PRO A 111 -11.78 -7.43 -14.07
N LEU A 112 -11.09 -8.01 -13.09
CA LEU A 112 -9.64 -8.01 -13.04
C LEU A 112 -9.07 -8.84 -14.19
N ASP A 113 -7.92 -8.41 -14.71
CA ASP A 113 -7.18 -9.17 -15.73
C ASP A 113 -6.85 -10.58 -15.22
N PRO A 114 -7.15 -11.64 -15.97
CA PRO A 114 -6.89 -13.02 -15.54
C PRO A 114 -5.42 -13.30 -15.26
N GLY A 115 -4.50 -12.71 -16.03
CA GLY A 115 -3.06 -12.87 -15.83
C GLY A 115 -2.60 -12.20 -14.53
N LEU A 116 -3.18 -11.04 -14.17
CA LEU A 116 -2.95 -10.38 -12.89
C LEU A 116 -3.46 -11.25 -11.73
N VAL A 117 -4.68 -11.79 -11.84
CA VAL A 117 -5.26 -12.67 -10.82
C VAL A 117 -4.37 -13.89 -10.60
N GLU A 118 -3.95 -14.57 -11.67
CA GLU A 118 -3.07 -15.72 -11.59
C GLU A 118 -1.71 -15.38 -10.98
N ALA A 119 -1.11 -14.25 -11.37
CA ALA A 119 0.17 -13.80 -10.81
C ALA A 119 0.08 -13.55 -9.29
N VAL A 120 -1.03 -12.95 -8.81
CA VAL A 120 -1.28 -12.72 -7.39
C VAL A 120 -1.50 -14.04 -6.65
N GLN A 121 -2.36 -14.92 -7.15
CA GLN A 121 -2.68 -16.19 -6.50
C GLN A 121 -1.49 -17.14 -6.40
N GLN A 122 -0.62 -17.12 -7.42
CA GLN A 122 0.57 -17.98 -7.47
C GLN A 122 1.85 -17.29 -6.99
N HIS A 123 1.75 -16.07 -6.45
CA HIS A 123 2.90 -15.26 -6.02
C HIS A 123 3.99 -15.12 -7.09
N ARG A 124 3.58 -15.05 -8.37
CA ARG A 124 4.49 -14.86 -9.50
C ARG A 124 4.72 -13.38 -9.76
N PHE A 125 5.70 -12.80 -9.08
CA PHE A 125 6.06 -11.38 -9.22
C PHE A 125 7.40 -11.23 -9.94
N ALA A 126 7.58 -10.11 -10.62
CA ALA A 126 8.86 -9.80 -11.26
C ALA A 126 9.97 -9.76 -10.19
N PRO A 127 11.11 -10.39 -10.45
CA PRO A 127 12.23 -10.34 -9.51
C PRO A 127 12.74 -8.91 -9.37
N LEU A 128 13.16 -8.54 -8.17
CA LEU A 128 13.84 -7.27 -7.93
C LEU A 128 15.19 -7.27 -8.65
N ALA A 129 15.30 -6.52 -9.73
CA ALA A 129 16.54 -6.40 -10.50
C ALA A 129 17.61 -5.59 -9.76
N ARG A 130 17.21 -4.70 -8.86
CA ARG A 130 18.11 -3.81 -8.10
C ARG A 130 17.52 -3.49 -6.74
N LEU A 131 18.39 -3.46 -5.73
CA LEU A 131 18.06 -2.90 -4.43
C LEU A 131 18.60 -1.47 -4.35
N PHE A 132 17.86 -0.60 -3.69
CA PHE A 132 18.31 0.75 -3.39
C PHE A 132 18.80 0.80 -1.95
N TRP A 133 19.93 1.46 -1.77
CA TRP A 133 20.51 1.70 -0.46
C TRP A 133 20.61 3.20 -0.19
N ARG A 134 20.40 3.58 1.04
CA ARG A 134 20.62 4.93 1.55
C ARG A 134 21.33 4.81 2.89
N THR A 135 22.28 5.71 3.17
CA THR A 135 22.93 5.71 4.48
C THR A 135 21.91 5.93 5.60
N ASP A 136 22.07 5.22 6.69
CA ASP A 136 21.33 5.37 7.94
C ASP A 136 22.01 6.36 8.91
N ASP A 137 23.23 6.82 8.54
CA ASP A 137 24.05 7.76 9.29
C ASP A 137 24.39 9.00 8.42
N PRO A 138 23.40 9.88 8.15
CA PRO A 138 23.65 11.11 7.41
C PRO A 138 24.32 12.17 8.29
N ASP A 139 25.35 12.84 7.74
CA ASP A 139 26.02 13.96 8.38
C ASP A 139 25.27 15.25 8.06
N PHE A 140 24.55 15.80 9.02
CA PHE A 140 23.69 16.97 8.79
C PHE A 140 24.43 18.30 8.76
N PHE A 141 25.69 18.37 9.20
CA PHE A 141 26.43 19.63 9.25
C PHE A 141 27.93 19.48 8.92
N PRO A 142 28.49 20.32 8.04
CA PRO A 142 27.82 21.36 7.23
C PRO A 142 27.02 20.77 6.03
N PRO A 143 26.22 21.57 5.30
CA PRO A 143 25.40 21.05 4.20
C PRO A 143 26.14 20.21 3.15
N LEU A 144 27.41 20.57 2.89
CA LEU A 144 28.27 19.80 1.98
C LEU A 144 28.61 18.38 2.50
N ALA A 145 28.71 18.23 3.83
CA ALA A 145 28.92 16.93 4.44
C ALA A 145 27.67 16.05 4.32
N LEU A 146 26.48 16.64 4.45
CA LEU A 146 25.22 15.96 4.20
C LEU A 146 25.16 15.39 2.77
N LEU A 147 25.43 16.22 1.76
CA LEU A 147 25.46 15.76 0.37
C LEU A 147 26.46 14.62 0.16
N ARG A 148 27.65 14.71 0.75
CA ARG A 148 28.67 13.63 0.68
C ARG A 148 28.18 12.36 1.36
N SER A 149 27.58 12.46 2.54
CA SER A 149 27.06 11.30 3.27
C SER A 149 25.93 10.60 2.51
N LEU A 150 25.05 11.34 1.86
CA LEU A 150 23.96 10.80 1.02
C LEU A 150 24.48 10.06 -0.24
N HIS A 151 25.71 10.37 -0.68
CA HIS A 151 26.36 9.71 -1.83
C HIS A 151 27.32 8.58 -1.42
N ARG A 152 27.41 8.25 -0.13
CA ARG A 152 28.24 7.11 0.30
C ARG A 152 27.83 5.83 -0.42
N GLN A 153 28.79 5.02 -0.79
CA GLN A 153 28.55 3.70 -1.34
C GLN A 153 28.07 2.73 -0.25
N PRO A 154 27.26 1.73 -0.59
CA PRO A 154 26.87 0.72 0.37
C PRO A 154 28.10 -0.02 0.93
N PRO A 155 28.08 -0.39 2.22
CA PRO A 155 29.23 -1.00 2.88
C PRO A 155 29.55 -2.43 2.40
N HIS A 156 28.63 -3.06 1.65
CA HIS A 156 28.79 -4.41 1.12
C HIS A 156 28.72 -4.42 -0.40
N PRO A 157 29.47 -5.33 -1.08
CA PRO A 157 29.48 -5.45 -2.54
C PRO A 157 28.21 -6.15 -3.10
N LEU A 158 27.05 -5.91 -2.50
CA LEU A 158 25.78 -6.38 -3.04
C LEU A 158 25.37 -5.51 -4.25
N PRO A 159 24.48 -5.98 -5.14
CA PRO A 159 23.96 -5.19 -6.25
C PRO A 159 23.04 -4.08 -5.76
N LEU A 160 23.54 -3.28 -4.83
CA LEU A 160 22.90 -2.12 -4.23
C LEU A 160 23.32 -0.88 -5.00
N ARG A 161 22.34 -0.05 -5.32
CA ARG A 161 22.59 1.28 -5.88
C ARG A 161 22.33 2.33 -4.81
N THR A 162 23.29 3.23 -4.61
CA THR A 162 23.06 4.41 -3.79
C THR A 162 21.94 5.24 -4.42
N ARG A 163 20.91 5.53 -3.67
CA ARG A 163 19.81 6.35 -4.12
C ARG A 163 20.21 7.81 -4.14
N ARG A 164 20.07 8.46 -5.28
CA ARG A 164 20.24 9.90 -5.43
C ARG A 164 18.95 10.63 -5.03
N PRO A 165 19.04 11.92 -4.60
CA PRO A 165 17.85 12.71 -4.27
C PRO A 165 16.81 12.78 -5.39
N ASP A 166 17.27 12.78 -6.64
CA ASP A 166 16.42 12.87 -7.84
C ASP A 166 15.98 11.51 -8.38
N ASP A 167 16.42 10.40 -7.77
CA ASP A 167 15.95 9.08 -8.19
C ASP A 167 14.46 8.93 -7.83
N PRO A 168 13.61 8.44 -8.75
CA PRO A 168 12.20 8.22 -8.46
C PRO A 168 12.05 7.32 -7.25
N GLN A 169 11.03 7.59 -6.44
CA GLN A 169 10.76 6.80 -5.24
C GLN A 169 10.57 5.33 -5.61
N PRO A 170 11.28 4.37 -4.98
CA PRO A 170 10.85 2.99 -5.09
C PRO A 170 9.48 2.88 -4.45
N LEU A 171 8.71 2.05 -5.03
CA LEU A 171 7.36 1.69 -4.62
C LEU A 171 7.37 0.89 -3.34
#